data_12aafc5ee077113ae509ff25a6657b57
#
_entry.id   12aafc5ee077113ae509ff25a6657b57
#
_cell.length_a   1.000
_cell.length_b   1.000
_cell.length_c   1.000
_cell.angle_alpha   90.00
_cell.angle_beta   90.00
_cell.angle_gamma   90.00
#
_symmetry.space_group_name_H-M   'P 1'
#
loop_
_entity.id
_entity.type
_entity.pdbx_description
1 polymer ?
#
loop_
_entity_poly.entity_id
_entity_poly.type
_entity_poly.pdbx_seq_one_letter_code
_entity_poly.pdbx_strand_id
1 'polypeptide(L)'
;MIKKYLIFLTLVFSVYSCTVISEKAAQKADKENAYLSTFLNKSSANLNSTLGKPTQVTSESNLTIHVYEVKGTLFDCQRKFTIDNKNIVTGFVSTCWD
;
A
#
# COMPACT_ATOMS: atom_id res chain seq x y z
N MET A 1 3.95 36.24 -31.87
CA MET A 1 4.11 34.83 -32.24
C MET A 1 5.12 34.10 -31.36
N ILE A 2 6.31 34.65 -31.18
CA ILE A 2 7.36 34.00 -30.36
C ILE A 2 6.97 33.85 -28.90
N LYS A 3 6.20 34.79 -28.32
CA LYS A 3 5.75 34.74 -26.94
C LYS A 3 4.82 33.57 -26.65
N LYS A 4 3.99 33.16 -27.60
CA LYS A 4 3.09 32.00 -27.42
C LYS A 4 3.85 30.68 -27.34
N TYR A 5 4.90 30.54 -28.11
CA TYR A 5 5.71 29.31 -28.09
C TYR A 5 6.55 29.19 -26.83
N LEU A 6 7.04 30.31 -26.28
CA LEU A 6 7.81 30.32 -25.05
C LEU A 6 6.95 29.91 -23.83
N ILE A 7 5.70 30.36 -23.78
CA ILE A 7 4.78 29.99 -22.69
C ILE A 7 4.41 28.51 -22.77
N PHE A 8 4.27 27.98 -23.98
CA PHE A 8 3.96 26.55 -24.18
C PHE A 8 5.11 25.66 -23.73
N LEU A 9 6.34 26.04 -24.00
CA LEU A 9 7.55 25.33 -23.58
C LEU A 9 7.70 25.27 -22.07
N THR A 10 7.38 26.36 -21.35
CA THR A 10 7.45 26.40 -19.90
C THR A 10 6.41 25.51 -19.25
N LEU A 11 5.21 25.42 -19.80
CA LEU A 11 4.13 24.56 -19.31
C LEU A 11 4.48 23.06 -19.45
N VAL A 12 5.09 22.68 -20.57
CA VAL A 12 5.50 21.29 -20.80
C VAL A 12 6.58 20.88 -19.81
N PHE A 13 7.47 21.77 -19.45
CA PHE A 13 8.54 21.51 -18.48
C PHE A 13 7.99 21.25 -17.06
N SER A 14 6.94 21.98 -16.67
CA SER A 14 6.29 21.81 -15.35
C SER A 14 5.61 20.44 -15.23
N VAL A 15 4.96 19.98 -16.27
CA VAL A 15 4.29 18.68 -16.29
C VAL A 15 5.30 17.52 -16.17
N TYR A 16 6.47 17.68 -16.76
CA TYR A 16 7.52 16.67 -16.70
C TYR A 16 8.04 16.45 -15.28
N SER A 17 8.22 17.53 -14.52
CA SER A 17 8.69 17.44 -13.12
C SER A 17 7.70 16.70 -12.22
N CYS A 18 6.41 16.97 -12.38
CA CYS A 18 5.37 16.30 -11.60
C CYS A 18 5.30 14.80 -11.90
N THR A 19 5.51 14.38 -13.13
CA THR A 19 5.46 12.98 -13.53
C THR A 19 6.57 12.17 -12.88
N VAL A 20 7.79 12.72 -12.79
CA VAL A 20 8.92 12.03 -12.17
C VAL A 20 8.70 11.77 -10.68
N ILE A 21 8.12 12.73 -9.95
CA ILE A 21 7.82 12.58 -8.52
C ILE A 21 6.74 11.52 -8.31
N SER A 22 5.71 11.50 -9.16
CA SER A 22 4.64 10.51 -9.09
C SER A 22 5.14 9.08 -9.33
N GLU A 23 6.08 8.90 -10.24
CA GLU A 23 6.65 7.57 -10.54
C GLU A 23 7.37 6.96 -9.34
N LYS A 24 8.15 7.75 -8.61
CA LYS A 24 8.87 7.25 -7.43
C LYS A 24 7.93 6.81 -6.33
N ALA A 25 6.88 7.56 -6.06
CA ALA A 25 5.87 7.20 -5.06
C ALA A 25 5.12 5.94 -5.47
N ALA A 26 4.73 5.82 -6.75
CA ALA A 26 4.04 4.66 -7.28
C ALA A 26 4.91 3.40 -7.18
N GLN A 27 6.22 3.49 -7.43
CA GLN A 27 7.12 2.35 -7.33
C GLN A 27 7.20 1.79 -5.91
N LYS A 28 7.23 2.64 -4.89
CA LYS A 28 7.25 2.21 -3.50
C LYS A 28 5.95 1.51 -3.11
N ALA A 29 4.81 2.08 -3.50
CA ALA A 29 3.51 1.48 -3.26
C ALA A 29 3.37 0.15 -3.98
N ASP A 30 3.87 0.03 -5.21
CA ASP A 30 3.82 -1.20 -5.99
C ASP A 30 4.62 -2.33 -5.33
N LYS A 31 5.78 -2.05 -4.77
CA LYS A 31 6.60 -3.04 -4.08
C LYS A 31 5.89 -3.57 -2.83
N GLU A 32 5.29 -2.68 -2.04
CA GLU A 32 4.54 -3.07 -0.85
C GLU A 32 3.32 -3.91 -1.24
N ASN A 33 2.55 -3.46 -2.22
CA ASN A 33 1.38 -4.18 -2.70
C ASN A 33 1.74 -5.53 -3.31
N ALA A 34 2.85 -5.63 -4.04
CA ALA A 34 3.33 -6.89 -4.59
C ALA A 34 3.69 -7.88 -3.49
N TYR A 35 4.35 -7.40 -2.43
CA TYR A 35 4.70 -8.25 -1.28
C TYR A 35 3.45 -8.74 -0.57
N LEU A 36 2.51 -7.85 -0.26
CA LEU A 36 1.30 -8.21 0.48
C LEU A 36 0.35 -9.07 -0.36
N SER A 37 0.37 -8.94 -1.68
CA SER A 37 -0.46 -9.75 -2.55
C SER A 37 -0.08 -11.23 -2.52
N THR A 38 1.15 -11.56 -2.08
CA THR A 38 1.56 -12.95 -1.92
C THR A 38 0.77 -13.68 -0.84
N PHE A 39 0.14 -12.95 0.07
CA PHE A 39 -0.69 -13.52 1.13
C PHE A 39 -2.14 -13.76 0.70
N LEU A 40 -2.57 -13.20 -0.43
CA LEU A 40 -3.93 -13.39 -0.93
C LEU A 40 -4.20 -14.84 -1.25
N ASN A 41 -5.41 -15.32 -0.92
CA ASN A 41 -5.86 -16.69 -1.12
C ASN A 41 -5.10 -17.73 -0.29
N LYS A 42 -4.33 -17.27 0.70
CA LYS A 42 -3.64 -18.14 1.63
C LYS A 42 -4.31 -18.08 2.99
N SER A 43 -4.00 -19.05 3.86
CA SER A 43 -4.64 -19.14 5.18
C SER A 43 -4.11 -18.07 6.13
N SER A 44 -4.93 -17.74 7.14
CA SER A 44 -4.51 -16.85 8.22
C SER A 44 -3.35 -17.43 9.03
N ALA A 45 -3.24 -18.75 9.09
CA ALA A 45 -2.10 -19.41 9.74
C ALA A 45 -0.79 -19.11 9.03
N ASN A 46 -0.80 -19.06 7.68
CA ASN A 46 0.36 -18.67 6.90
C ASN A 46 0.75 -17.20 7.16
N LEU A 47 -0.23 -16.33 7.27
CA LEU A 47 -0.01 -14.93 7.61
C LEU A 47 0.65 -14.79 8.98
N ASN A 48 0.14 -15.50 9.98
CA ASN A 48 0.70 -15.48 11.34
C ASN A 48 2.11 -16.05 11.40
N SER A 49 2.41 -17.10 10.63
CA SER A 49 3.75 -17.68 10.63
C SER A 49 4.79 -16.78 9.97
N THR A 50 4.38 -15.93 9.03
CA THR A 50 5.28 -15.03 8.33
C THR A 50 5.41 -13.68 9.02
N LEU A 51 4.29 -13.07 9.44
CA LEU A 51 4.27 -11.74 10.03
C LEU A 51 4.19 -11.74 11.55
N GLY A 52 3.92 -12.90 12.17
CA GLY A 52 3.74 -13.00 13.60
C GLY A 52 2.30 -12.72 14.00
N LYS A 53 2.08 -12.50 15.31
CA LYS A 53 0.76 -12.18 15.82
C LYS A 53 0.34 -10.78 15.42
N PRO A 54 -0.92 -10.56 14.99
CA PRO A 54 -1.39 -9.21 14.70
C PRO A 54 -1.42 -8.35 15.98
N THR A 55 -1.24 -7.06 15.81
CA THR A 55 -1.33 -6.10 16.91
C THR A 55 -2.76 -6.01 17.43
N GLN A 56 -3.73 -6.14 16.54
CA GLN A 56 -5.14 -6.07 16.86
C GLN A 56 -5.93 -6.94 15.90
N VAL A 57 -6.99 -7.57 16.42
CA VAL A 57 -7.93 -8.36 15.61
C VAL A 57 -9.32 -7.78 15.82
N THR A 58 -10.00 -7.41 14.72
CA THR A 58 -11.35 -6.88 14.75
C THR A 58 -12.26 -7.79 13.93
N SER A 59 -13.53 -7.87 14.30
CA SER A 59 -14.51 -8.62 13.54
C SER A 59 -15.60 -7.68 13.05
N GLU A 60 -15.88 -7.74 11.74
CA GLU A 60 -16.95 -6.98 11.11
C GLU A 60 -17.78 -7.92 10.25
N SER A 61 -19.08 -8.04 10.57
CA SER A 61 -19.96 -9.01 9.90
C SER A 61 -19.36 -10.40 9.95
N ASN A 62 -19.13 -11.04 8.80
CA ASN A 62 -18.53 -12.39 8.72
C ASN A 62 -17.03 -12.33 8.42
N LEU A 63 -16.42 -11.14 8.53
CA LEU A 63 -15.02 -10.95 8.22
C LEU A 63 -14.21 -10.67 9.47
N THR A 64 -12.98 -11.16 9.49
CA THR A 64 -12.00 -10.84 10.51
C THR A 64 -10.91 -9.96 9.92
N ILE A 65 -10.51 -8.93 10.63
CA ILE A 65 -9.48 -8.00 10.17
C ILE A 65 -8.29 -8.12 11.12
N HIS A 66 -7.15 -8.54 10.58
CA HIS A 66 -5.88 -8.57 11.30
C HIS A 66 -5.12 -7.28 11.02
N VAL A 67 -4.79 -6.54 12.09
CA VAL A 67 -4.06 -5.28 11.99
C VAL A 67 -2.65 -5.48 12.51
N TYR A 68 -1.67 -5.15 11.68
CA TYR A 68 -0.25 -5.17 12.05
C TYR A 68 0.27 -3.74 12.05
N GLU A 69 0.61 -3.22 13.22
CA GLU A 69 1.25 -1.93 13.34
C GLU A 69 2.76 -2.09 13.16
N VAL A 70 3.34 -1.26 12.32
CA VAL A 70 4.78 -1.21 12.10
C VAL A 70 5.30 0.13 12.59
N LYS A 71 6.15 0.09 13.60
CA LYS A 71 6.72 1.31 14.18
C LYS A 71 7.87 1.79 13.33
N GLY A 72 7.78 3.03 12.85
CA GLY A 72 8.82 3.67 12.08
C GLY A 72 9.55 4.73 12.89
N THR A 73 10.61 5.29 12.31
CA THR A 73 11.37 6.38 12.94
C THR A 73 10.64 7.72 12.87
N LEU A 74 9.92 7.97 11.77
CA LEU A 74 9.19 9.21 11.55
C LEU A 74 7.69 8.99 11.66
N PHE A 75 7.18 7.91 11.10
CA PHE A 75 5.76 7.60 11.08
C PHE A 75 5.54 6.13 11.38
N ASP A 76 4.48 5.85 12.12
CA ASP A 76 3.97 4.50 12.26
C ASP A 76 3.06 4.21 11.09
N CYS A 77 3.09 2.98 10.60
CA CYS A 77 2.21 2.56 9.52
C CYS A 77 1.46 1.30 9.91
N GLN A 78 0.45 0.94 9.13
CA GLN A 78 -0.39 -0.22 9.40
C GLN A 78 -0.58 -1.05 8.16
N ARG A 79 -0.59 -2.37 8.36
CA ARG A 79 -1.01 -3.36 7.37
C ARG A 79 -2.25 -4.05 7.89
N LYS A 80 -3.34 -3.99 7.12
CA LYS A 80 -4.61 -4.61 7.49
C LYS A 80 -4.93 -5.70 6.49
N PHE A 81 -5.27 -6.88 7.00
CA PHE A 81 -5.65 -8.02 6.16
C PHE A 81 -7.07 -8.43 6.47
N THR A 82 -7.88 -8.56 5.44
CA THR A 82 -9.25 -9.06 5.55
C THR A 82 -9.25 -10.57 5.38
N ILE A 83 -9.84 -11.27 6.34
CA ILE A 83 -9.88 -12.73 6.38
C ILE A 83 -11.34 -13.17 6.42
N ASP A 84 -11.71 -14.10 5.54
CA ASP A 84 -13.08 -14.57 5.44
C ASP A 84 -13.40 -15.62 6.49
N ASN A 85 -14.62 -16.14 6.48
CA ASN A 85 -15.07 -17.14 7.44
C ASN A 85 -14.42 -18.51 7.26
N LYS A 86 -13.67 -18.71 6.19
CA LYS A 86 -12.86 -19.92 5.95
C LYS A 86 -11.41 -19.75 6.34
N ASN A 87 -11.07 -18.64 7.01
CA ASN A 87 -9.70 -18.27 7.42
C ASN A 87 -8.76 -18.06 6.25
N ILE A 88 -9.27 -17.53 5.14
CA ILE A 88 -8.50 -17.21 3.93
C ILE A 88 -8.40 -15.71 3.78
N VAL A 89 -7.20 -15.23 3.48
CA VAL A 89 -6.94 -13.81 3.23
C VAL A 89 -7.56 -13.40 1.90
N THR A 90 -8.51 -12.47 1.93
CA THR A 90 -9.23 -12.02 0.74
C THR A 90 -8.85 -10.61 0.29
N GLY A 91 -8.21 -9.83 1.16
CA GLY A 91 -7.82 -8.47 0.82
C GLY A 91 -6.82 -7.91 1.79
N PHE A 92 -6.25 -6.77 1.44
CA PHE A 92 -5.33 -6.06 2.30
C PHE A 92 -5.34 -4.56 1.99
N VAL A 93 -4.96 -3.77 3.00
CA VAL A 93 -4.68 -2.34 2.85
C VAL A 93 -3.41 -2.05 3.64
N SER A 94 -2.51 -1.26 3.08
CA SER A 94 -1.26 -0.91 3.74
C SER A 94 -0.95 0.57 3.60
N THR A 95 -0.44 1.16 4.67
CA THR A 95 0.15 2.50 4.66
C THR A 95 1.67 2.44 4.78
N CYS A 96 2.25 1.24 4.68
CA CYS A 96 3.69 0.97 4.87
C CYS A 96 4.45 0.96 3.54
N TRP A 97 4.36 2.03 2.77
CA TRP A 97 5.01 2.09 1.46
C TRP A 97 6.09 3.16 1.39
N ASP A 98 6.72 3.42 2.50
CA ASP A 98 7.89 4.31 2.58
C ASP A 98 9.20 3.52 2.50
#